data_8f9da3b2d2d23011e12eb4364a9734fd
#
_entry.id   8f9da3b2d2d23011e12eb4364a9734fd
#
_cell.length_a   1.000
_cell.length_b   1.000
_cell.length_c   1.000
_cell.angle_alpha   90.00
_cell.angle_beta   90.00
_cell.angle_gamma   90.00
#
_symmetry.space_group_name_H-M   'P 1'
#
loop_
_entity.id
_entity.type
_entity.pdbx_description
1 polymer ?
#
loop_
_entity_poly.entity_id
_entity_poly.type
_entity_poly.pdbx_seq_one_letter_code
_entity_poly.pdbx_strand_id
1 'polypeptide(L)'
;MDQPVRDLPVGAWPPGLTRVPYWVYRDPDVAREEQARIFEGPSWHFLCLEIDVPNPGDYRTTMMGAMPVVVARAEDGAIVAFENRCAHRGALICLDDGGSVKDFQCVYHAWRYDLRGNLKSVAFRHGVGGKGGMPADFRLEVHGPRKLRITTLCGLVFGTLVPDGPSLEDTIGPDVLARVRRVLHKKVEIIGRFTQQLPCNWKLYMENVRDTYHASLLHTFFTTFRITRLSHGGGVMVSDNGVAHASTTLAPPEEPDTSYAGMRSDNEGFRLHDPSFMRSVREFSDDISLQILSIFPGFVLQQINNALAVRQIVPRGVDSMDLHWTYLGFADDTPELRAMRLKQANLAGPAGYVSMEDGAVGGFVQRGIGAADSEASIVEMGGATADTTDTRATEASVRGFWKAWRAQMGL
;
A
#
# COMPACT_ATOMS: atom_id res chain seq x y z
N MET A 1 15.81 12.86 20.44
CA MET A 1 16.40 14.17 20.06
C MET A 1 15.44 14.76 19.05
N ASP A 2 14.65 15.75 19.48
CA ASP A 2 13.76 16.49 18.58
C ASP A 2 14.62 17.21 17.53
N GLN A 3 14.54 16.74 16.30
CA GLN A 3 15.05 17.54 15.20
C GLN A 3 14.14 18.77 15.06
N PRO A 4 14.70 19.97 14.89
CA PRO A 4 13.89 21.16 14.70
C PRO A 4 13.00 20.95 13.47
N VAL A 5 11.69 21.20 13.66
CA VAL A 5 10.70 21.26 12.57
C VAL A 5 11.23 22.30 11.58
N ARG A 6 11.74 21.86 10.42
CA ARG A 6 12.02 22.77 9.32
C ARG A 6 10.68 23.28 8.82
N ASP A 7 10.53 24.58 8.72
CA ASP A 7 9.40 25.15 8.00
C ASP A 7 9.38 24.55 6.59
N LEU A 8 8.25 23.96 6.20
CA LEU A 8 8.11 23.44 4.85
C LEU A 8 8.24 24.62 3.87
N PRO A 9 9.08 24.51 2.84
CA PRO A 9 9.56 25.67 2.07
C PRO A 9 8.54 26.33 1.16
N VAL A 10 7.27 25.89 1.16
CA VAL A 10 6.27 26.34 0.17
C VAL A 10 4.96 26.69 0.84
N GLY A 11 4.35 27.75 0.37
CA GLY A 11 3.13 28.43 0.74
C GLY A 11 2.17 27.77 1.75
N ALA A 12 1.49 28.57 2.54
CA ALA A 12 0.56 28.07 3.54
C ALA A 12 -0.48 27.12 2.92
N TRP A 13 -0.72 25.99 3.58
CA TRP A 13 -1.81 25.10 3.19
C TRP A 13 -3.15 25.86 3.28
N PRO A 14 -4.02 25.82 2.25
CA PRO A 14 -5.32 26.45 2.31
C PRO A 14 -6.17 25.94 3.49
N PRO A 15 -7.01 26.76 4.10
CA PRO A 15 -7.87 26.32 5.20
C PRO A 15 -8.76 25.12 4.82
N GLY A 16 -8.92 24.18 5.76
CA GLY A 16 -9.78 23.00 5.57
C GLY A 16 -9.12 21.87 4.79
N LEU A 17 -9.93 21.00 4.20
CA LEU A 17 -9.51 19.76 3.51
C LEU A 17 -9.90 19.74 2.02
N THR A 18 -10.51 20.80 1.51
CA THR A 18 -11.09 20.84 0.16
C THR A 18 -10.14 21.39 -0.91
N ARG A 19 -8.95 21.79 -0.51
CA ARG A 19 -7.90 22.30 -1.41
C ARG A 19 -6.59 21.60 -1.10
N VAL A 20 -5.96 21.05 -2.13
CA VAL A 20 -4.65 20.38 -2.00
C VAL A 20 -3.65 21.10 -2.90
N PRO A 21 -2.65 21.77 -2.31
CA PRO A 21 -1.66 22.53 -3.09
C PRO A 21 -0.82 21.60 -3.98
N TYR A 22 -0.57 22.00 -5.24
CA TYR A 22 0.17 21.16 -6.17
C TYR A 22 1.64 20.98 -5.81
N TRP A 23 2.23 21.86 -4.99
CA TRP A 23 3.60 21.70 -4.51
C TRP A 23 3.80 20.40 -3.72
N VAL A 24 2.76 19.86 -3.05
CA VAL A 24 2.87 18.61 -2.28
C VAL A 24 3.31 17.41 -3.13
N TYR A 25 3.03 17.43 -4.44
CA TYR A 25 3.36 16.33 -5.35
C TYR A 25 4.71 16.48 -6.03
N ARG A 26 5.37 17.64 -5.89
CA ARG A 26 6.51 18.00 -6.74
C ARG A 26 7.75 18.40 -5.97
N ASP A 27 7.59 18.91 -4.76
CA ASP A 27 8.70 19.46 -3.98
C ASP A 27 9.59 18.34 -3.41
N PRO A 28 10.90 18.31 -3.74
CA PRO A 28 11.82 17.31 -3.19
C PRO A 28 12.01 17.44 -1.67
N ASP A 29 11.82 18.62 -1.10
CA ASP A 29 11.94 18.84 0.34
C ASP A 29 10.75 18.20 1.06
N VAL A 30 9.56 18.31 0.50
CA VAL A 30 8.39 17.57 0.98
C VAL A 30 8.65 16.06 0.97
N ALA A 31 9.20 15.52 -0.11
CA ALA A 31 9.50 14.10 -0.20
C ALA A 31 10.55 13.64 0.85
N ARG A 32 11.51 14.49 1.19
CA ARG A 32 12.46 14.20 2.28
C ARG A 32 11.81 14.20 3.66
N GLU A 33 10.92 15.17 3.91
CA GLU A 33 10.16 15.25 5.17
C GLU A 33 9.16 14.08 5.27
N GLU A 34 8.53 13.65 4.18
CA GLU A 34 7.69 12.44 4.14
C GLU A 34 8.49 11.20 4.52
N GLN A 35 9.73 11.04 4.01
CA GLN A 35 10.57 9.92 4.41
C GLN A 35 10.81 9.92 5.93
N ALA A 36 11.12 11.06 6.51
CA ALA A 36 11.41 11.18 7.93
C ALA A 36 10.16 11.04 8.82
N ARG A 37 9.05 11.71 8.46
CA ARG A 37 7.88 11.84 9.33
C ARG A 37 6.81 10.79 9.10
N ILE A 38 6.71 10.25 7.88
CA ILE A 38 5.70 9.25 7.50
C ILE A 38 6.33 7.87 7.41
N PHE A 39 7.32 7.68 6.51
CA PHE A 39 7.88 6.36 6.25
C PHE A 39 8.80 5.86 7.37
N GLU A 40 9.53 6.73 8.02
CA GLU A 40 10.34 6.40 9.21
C GLU A 40 9.71 6.91 10.52
N GLY A 41 8.52 7.49 10.44
CA GLY A 41 7.71 7.99 11.55
C GLY A 41 6.76 6.94 12.15
N PRO A 42 5.68 7.40 12.83
CA PRO A 42 4.78 6.53 13.59
C PRO A 42 3.77 5.76 12.74
N SER A 43 3.88 5.76 11.42
CA SER A 43 2.99 5.03 10.53
C SER A 43 3.24 3.53 10.56
N TRP A 44 2.18 2.74 10.35
CA TRP A 44 2.27 1.31 10.11
C TRP A 44 2.40 1.02 8.61
N HIS A 45 3.41 0.25 8.23
CA HIS A 45 3.70 -0.10 6.84
C HIS A 45 3.45 -1.58 6.59
N PHE A 46 2.70 -1.91 5.54
CA PHE A 46 2.64 -3.27 5.05
C PHE A 46 4.01 -3.68 4.51
N LEU A 47 4.49 -4.83 4.97
CA LEU A 47 5.81 -5.34 4.61
C LEU A 47 5.73 -6.54 3.66
N CYS A 48 4.95 -7.54 4.03
CA CYS A 48 4.75 -8.77 3.25
C CYS A 48 3.52 -9.53 3.76
N LEU A 49 3.23 -10.66 3.15
CA LEU A 49 2.30 -11.64 3.69
C LEU A 49 3.04 -12.60 4.64
N GLU A 50 2.37 -13.09 5.67
CA GLU A 50 2.94 -14.09 6.58
C GLU A 50 3.39 -15.37 5.83
N ILE A 51 2.67 -15.70 4.75
CA ILE A 51 2.99 -16.84 3.86
C ILE A 51 4.26 -16.62 3.03
N ASP A 52 4.82 -15.42 2.98
CA ASP A 52 6.12 -15.14 2.34
C ASP A 52 7.30 -15.70 3.17
N VAL A 53 7.09 -15.86 4.47
CA VAL A 53 8.11 -16.32 5.43
C VAL A 53 7.57 -17.45 6.32
N PRO A 54 7.16 -18.60 5.76
CA PRO A 54 6.44 -19.64 6.48
C PRO A 54 7.29 -20.39 7.51
N ASN A 55 8.60 -20.54 7.27
CA ASN A 55 9.48 -21.37 8.09
C ASN A 55 10.63 -20.56 8.69
N PRO A 56 11.20 -20.99 9.85
CA PRO A 56 12.42 -20.39 10.38
C PRO A 56 13.53 -20.33 9.34
N GLY A 57 14.15 -19.16 9.20
CA GLY A 57 15.17 -18.88 8.19
C GLY A 57 14.62 -18.23 6.91
N ASP A 58 13.32 -18.37 6.62
CA ASP A 58 12.71 -17.72 5.46
C ASP A 58 12.71 -16.20 5.65
N TYR A 59 12.97 -15.48 4.55
CA TYR A 59 12.98 -14.03 4.55
C TYR A 59 12.37 -13.44 3.29
N ARG A 60 11.94 -12.18 3.39
CA ARG A 60 11.48 -11.34 2.29
C ARG A 60 12.08 -9.94 2.43
N THR A 61 12.54 -9.35 1.31
CA THR A 61 12.93 -7.94 1.27
C THR A 61 11.77 -7.06 0.79
N THR A 62 11.69 -5.85 1.31
CA THR A 62 10.66 -4.87 0.99
C THR A 62 11.17 -3.45 1.23
N MET A 63 10.30 -2.45 1.07
CA MET A 63 10.64 -1.05 1.25
C MET A 63 9.64 -0.34 2.18
N MET A 64 10.12 0.62 2.97
CA MET A 64 9.33 1.63 3.69
C MET A 64 9.75 3.02 3.16
N GLY A 65 9.01 3.55 2.19
CA GLY A 65 9.50 4.67 1.40
C GLY A 65 10.82 4.32 0.73
N ALA A 66 11.87 5.07 1.01
CA ALA A 66 13.22 4.82 0.51
C ALA A 66 14.04 3.85 1.38
N MET A 67 13.56 3.47 2.57
CA MET A 67 14.28 2.58 3.47
C MET A 67 14.08 1.11 3.11
N PRO A 68 15.15 0.36 2.75
CA PRO A 68 15.06 -1.07 2.51
C PRO A 68 14.90 -1.85 3.83
N VAL A 69 14.07 -2.89 3.82
CA VAL A 69 13.73 -3.71 4.98
C VAL A 69 13.88 -5.19 4.67
N VAL A 70 14.39 -5.96 5.61
CA VAL A 70 14.32 -7.43 5.64
C VAL A 70 13.26 -7.84 6.64
N VAL A 71 12.32 -8.68 6.23
CA VAL A 71 11.41 -9.42 7.10
C VAL A 71 11.87 -10.86 7.14
N ALA A 72 12.00 -11.46 8.32
CA ALA A 72 12.46 -12.83 8.47
C ALA A 72 11.63 -13.60 9.50
N ARG A 73 11.59 -14.92 9.35
CA ARG A 73 11.09 -15.83 10.38
C ARG A 73 12.28 -16.26 11.24
N ALA A 74 12.29 -15.85 12.50
CA ALA A 74 13.33 -16.22 13.45
C ALA A 74 13.22 -17.70 13.86
N GLU A 75 14.27 -18.22 14.53
CA GLU A 75 14.37 -19.63 14.93
C GLU A 75 13.23 -20.07 15.86
N ASP A 76 12.70 -19.17 16.66
CA ASP A 76 11.57 -19.40 17.57
C ASP A 76 10.19 -19.24 16.91
N GLY A 77 10.17 -19.02 15.59
CA GLY A 77 8.95 -18.84 14.80
C GLY A 77 8.39 -17.41 14.80
N ALA A 78 8.99 -16.46 15.51
CA ALA A 78 8.54 -15.07 15.47
C ALA A 78 8.87 -14.40 14.12
N ILE A 79 7.96 -13.56 13.62
CA ILE A 79 8.26 -12.67 12.50
C ILE A 79 8.97 -11.44 13.06
N VAL A 80 10.09 -11.09 12.45
CA VAL A 80 10.91 -9.95 12.81
C VAL A 80 11.25 -9.15 11.57
N ALA A 81 11.54 -7.85 11.73
CA ALA A 81 12.03 -7.06 10.62
C ALA A 81 13.07 -6.06 11.08
N PHE A 82 13.96 -5.73 10.17
CA PHE A 82 15.04 -4.77 10.40
C PHE A 82 15.43 -4.07 9.10
N GLU A 83 16.04 -2.91 9.24
CA GLU A 83 16.57 -2.15 8.11
C GLU A 83 17.63 -2.98 7.36
N ASN A 84 17.48 -3.12 6.06
CA ASN A 84 18.40 -3.87 5.20
C ASN A 84 19.67 -3.05 4.89
N ARG A 85 20.39 -2.64 5.93
CA ARG A 85 21.58 -1.81 5.83
C ARG A 85 22.65 -2.26 6.80
N CYS A 86 23.83 -2.62 6.27
CA CYS A 86 24.97 -3.03 7.05
C CYS A 86 25.52 -1.88 7.91
N ALA A 87 25.68 -2.15 9.21
CA ALA A 87 26.17 -1.16 10.16
C ALA A 87 27.60 -0.69 9.87
N HIS A 88 28.38 -1.42 9.06
CA HIS A 88 29.74 -1.02 8.73
C HIS A 88 29.82 0.18 7.79
N ARG A 89 29.30 0.05 6.57
CA ARG A 89 29.39 1.09 5.52
C ARG A 89 28.13 1.23 4.69
N GLY A 90 26.98 0.82 5.22
CA GLY A 90 25.67 1.07 4.62
C GLY A 90 25.31 0.19 3.41
N ALA A 91 26.11 -0.83 3.05
CA ALA A 91 25.72 -1.74 1.98
C ALA A 91 24.47 -2.54 2.37
N LEU A 92 23.67 -2.96 1.39
CA LEU A 92 22.57 -3.90 1.66
C LEU A 92 23.13 -5.19 2.28
N ILE A 93 22.47 -5.68 3.31
CA ILE A 93 22.80 -6.96 3.96
C ILE A 93 22.32 -8.11 3.08
N CYS A 94 21.09 -7.99 2.56
CA CYS A 94 20.43 -8.96 1.71
C CYS A 94 20.16 -8.33 0.34
N LEU A 95 20.54 -9.03 -0.74
CA LEU A 95 20.44 -8.55 -2.12
C LEU A 95 19.25 -9.17 -2.86
N ASP A 96 18.79 -10.34 -2.44
CA ASP A 96 17.71 -11.07 -3.08
C ASP A 96 16.34 -10.63 -2.52
N ASP A 97 15.29 -10.78 -3.32
CA ASP A 97 13.91 -10.45 -2.94
C ASP A 97 13.35 -11.34 -1.83
N GLY A 98 13.88 -12.55 -1.67
CA GLY A 98 13.47 -13.52 -0.67
C GLY A 98 14.23 -14.83 -0.80
N GLY A 99 14.10 -15.69 0.19
CA GLY A 99 14.79 -16.98 0.25
C GLY A 99 14.79 -17.57 1.65
N SER A 100 15.72 -18.47 1.93
CA SER A 100 15.90 -19.07 3.25
C SER A 100 17.40 -19.14 3.60
N VAL A 101 17.75 -18.65 4.78
CA VAL A 101 19.14 -18.57 5.26
C VAL A 101 19.23 -18.92 6.74
N LYS A 102 20.42 -19.30 7.19
CA LYS A 102 20.71 -19.46 8.63
C LYS A 102 21.13 -18.15 9.29
N ASP A 103 21.77 -17.29 8.53
CA ASP A 103 22.17 -15.92 8.90
C ASP A 103 22.46 -15.12 7.63
N PHE A 104 22.48 -13.80 7.75
CA PHE A 104 22.77 -12.88 6.67
C PHE A 104 24.23 -12.47 6.68
N GLN A 105 24.90 -12.51 5.53
CA GLN A 105 26.28 -12.07 5.40
C GLN A 105 26.36 -10.93 4.39
N CYS A 106 26.82 -9.77 4.86
CA CYS A 106 27.09 -8.64 3.98
C CYS A 106 28.22 -8.98 2.98
N VAL A 107 27.94 -8.80 1.70
CA VAL A 107 28.86 -9.15 0.62
C VAL A 107 30.14 -8.31 0.62
N TYR A 108 30.11 -7.11 1.25
CA TYR A 108 31.24 -6.18 1.15
C TYR A 108 32.41 -6.59 2.06
N HIS A 109 32.16 -6.88 3.35
CA HIS A 109 33.23 -7.21 4.32
C HIS A 109 32.88 -8.42 5.21
N ALA A 110 31.95 -9.27 4.77
CA ALA A 110 31.52 -10.48 5.47
C ALA A 110 31.07 -10.27 6.93
N TRP A 111 30.51 -9.08 7.25
CA TRP A 111 29.82 -8.91 8.52
C TRP A 111 28.56 -9.76 8.54
N ARG A 112 28.37 -10.54 9.61
CA ARG A 112 27.26 -11.51 9.70
C ARG A 112 26.25 -11.08 10.75
N TYR A 113 25.00 -11.23 10.39
CA TYR A 113 23.84 -10.89 11.22
C TYR A 113 22.97 -12.14 11.39
N ASP A 114 22.41 -12.32 12.59
CA ASP A 114 21.41 -13.37 12.82
C ASP A 114 20.08 -13.02 12.11
N LEU A 115 19.09 -13.94 12.18
CA LEU A 115 17.78 -13.75 11.60
C LEU A 115 17.02 -12.55 12.18
N ARG A 116 17.42 -12.06 13.36
CA ARG A 116 16.89 -10.87 14.00
C ARG A 116 17.65 -9.59 13.64
N GLY A 117 18.65 -9.70 12.76
CA GLY A 117 19.53 -8.61 12.36
C GLY A 117 20.50 -8.17 13.46
N ASN A 118 20.81 -8.98 14.48
CA ASN A 118 21.85 -8.67 15.43
C ASN A 118 23.21 -9.00 14.82
N LEU A 119 24.21 -8.14 15.00
CA LEU A 119 25.55 -8.40 14.51
C LEU A 119 26.18 -9.57 15.29
N LYS A 120 26.49 -10.67 14.61
CA LYS A 120 27.09 -11.89 15.18
C LYS A 120 28.61 -11.90 15.10
N SER A 121 29.14 -11.46 13.96
CA SER A 121 30.59 -11.51 13.74
C SER A 121 31.05 -10.49 12.73
N VAL A 122 32.33 -10.11 12.89
CA VAL A 122 33.07 -9.24 11.98
C VAL A 122 34.29 -10.03 11.50
N ALA A 123 34.49 -10.11 10.19
CA ALA A 123 35.66 -10.76 9.62
C ALA A 123 36.94 -10.04 10.09
N PHE A 124 37.94 -10.83 10.43
CA PHE A 124 39.23 -10.36 10.95
C PHE A 124 39.13 -9.41 12.17
N ARG A 125 38.12 -9.63 13.03
CA ARG A 125 37.90 -8.81 14.24
C ARG A 125 39.16 -8.65 15.08
N HIS A 126 39.96 -9.70 15.17
CA HIS A 126 41.22 -9.76 15.96
C HIS A 126 42.47 -9.50 15.12
N GLY A 127 42.32 -8.97 13.90
CA GLY A 127 43.43 -8.71 12.99
C GLY A 127 43.95 -9.93 12.27
N VAL A 128 45.06 -9.76 11.55
CA VAL A 128 45.77 -10.83 10.82
C VAL A 128 47.21 -10.89 11.34
N GLY A 129 47.64 -12.03 11.81
CA GLY A 129 48.97 -12.19 12.40
C GLY A 129 49.19 -11.29 13.62
N GLY A 130 48.14 -11.00 14.40
CA GLY A 130 48.21 -10.15 15.59
C GLY A 130 48.30 -8.65 15.30
N LYS A 131 48.06 -8.23 14.05
CA LYS A 131 48.12 -6.82 13.63
C LYS A 131 46.78 -6.34 13.10
N GLY A 132 46.39 -5.09 13.41
CA GLY A 132 45.11 -4.53 13.01
C GLY A 132 43.94 -5.13 13.82
N GLY A 133 42.77 -5.21 13.17
CA GLY A 133 41.55 -5.68 13.81
C GLY A 133 40.70 -4.52 14.36
N MET A 134 39.59 -4.87 15.02
CA MET A 134 38.72 -3.90 15.70
C MET A 134 39.36 -3.47 17.03
N PRO A 135 39.03 -2.26 17.54
CA PRO A 135 39.40 -1.85 18.88
C PRO A 135 38.99 -2.87 19.95
N ALA A 136 39.77 -2.96 21.06
CA ALA A 136 39.52 -3.95 22.11
C ALA A 136 38.14 -3.80 22.78
N ASP A 137 37.61 -2.59 22.81
CA ASP A 137 36.30 -2.22 23.35
C ASP A 137 35.16 -2.32 22.33
N PHE A 138 35.43 -2.79 21.10
CA PHE A 138 34.39 -2.98 20.09
C PHE A 138 33.38 -4.06 20.50
N ARG A 139 32.11 -3.66 20.62
CA ARG A 139 31.00 -4.51 21.07
C ARG A 139 30.06 -4.79 19.93
N LEU A 140 29.83 -6.07 19.61
CA LEU A 140 28.91 -6.50 18.55
C LEU A 140 27.47 -6.07 18.84
N GLU A 141 27.06 -6.11 20.10
CA GLU A 141 25.69 -5.93 20.57
C GLU A 141 25.15 -4.51 20.33
N VAL A 142 26.06 -3.53 20.20
CA VAL A 142 25.67 -2.13 19.96
C VAL A 142 25.70 -1.74 18.48
N HIS A 143 26.07 -2.68 17.63
CA HIS A 143 26.14 -2.46 16.18
C HIS A 143 25.17 -3.39 15.45
N GLY A 144 24.09 -2.83 14.97
CA GLY A 144 23.09 -3.53 14.18
C GLY A 144 22.20 -2.56 13.42
N PRO A 145 21.45 -3.03 12.42
CA PRO A 145 20.43 -2.22 11.78
C PRO A 145 19.28 -1.90 12.74
N ARG A 146 18.55 -0.85 12.43
CA ARG A 146 17.32 -0.48 13.16
C ARG A 146 16.32 -1.63 13.09
N LYS A 147 15.62 -1.90 14.19
CA LYS A 147 14.59 -2.94 14.30
C LYS A 147 13.22 -2.31 14.17
N LEU A 148 12.29 -3.04 13.58
CA LEU A 148 10.90 -2.65 13.49
C LEU A 148 10.08 -3.38 14.55
N ARG A 149 9.09 -2.69 15.12
CA ARG A 149 7.98 -3.33 15.83
C ARG A 149 7.04 -3.94 14.79
N ILE A 150 6.71 -5.22 14.95
CA ILE A 150 5.92 -6.00 14.00
C ILE A 150 4.57 -6.36 14.60
N THR A 151 3.54 -6.35 13.77
CA THR A 151 2.24 -6.96 14.06
C THR A 151 1.72 -7.71 12.84
N THR A 152 0.86 -8.69 13.08
CA THR A 152 0.18 -9.44 12.01
C THR A 152 -1.32 -9.26 12.12
N LEU A 153 -1.98 -9.06 10.99
CA LEU A 153 -3.43 -8.93 10.87
C LEU A 153 -3.93 -9.77 9.71
N CYS A 154 -4.65 -10.85 10.00
CA CYS A 154 -5.21 -11.75 8.96
C CYS A 154 -4.17 -12.23 7.92
N GLY A 155 -2.94 -12.52 8.36
CA GLY A 155 -1.84 -12.94 7.50
C GLY A 155 -1.09 -11.80 6.79
N LEU A 156 -1.48 -10.55 7.02
CA LEU A 156 -0.73 -9.35 6.61
C LEU A 156 0.29 -9.00 7.67
N VAL A 157 1.53 -8.74 7.30
CA VAL A 157 2.62 -8.34 8.19
C VAL A 157 2.83 -6.84 8.06
N PHE A 158 2.70 -6.13 9.18
CA PHE A 158 2.96 -4.69 9.26
C PHE A 158 4.12 -4.39 10.21
N GLY A 159 4.84 -3.32 9.92
CA GLY A 159 5.94 -2.85 10.74
C GLY A 159 5.96 -1.33 10.90
N THR A 160 6.54 -0.88 12.01
CA THR A 160 6.80 0.52 12.32
C THR A 160 8.15 0.66 13.01
N LEU A 161 8.83 1.80 12.82
CA LEU A 161 10.08 2.11 13.55
C LEU A 161 9.83 2.64 14.95
N VAL A 162 8.59 3.01 15.28
CA VAL A 162 8.25 3.55 16.60
C VAL A 162 7.96 2.39 17.56
N PRO A 163 8.77 2.21 18.61
CA PRO A 163 8.62 1.09 19.53
C PRO A 163 7.35 1.19 20.38
N ASP A 164 7.01 2.42 20.79
CA ASP A 164 5.86 2.72 21.65
C ASP A 164 4.86 3.60 20.88
N GLY A 165 3.61 3.20 20.84
CA GLY A 165 2.57 3.90 20.11
C GLY A 165 1.30 3.04 19.95
N PRO A 166 0.25 3.58 19.34
CA PRO A 166 -1.00 2.84 19.16
C PRO A 166 -0.77 1.55 18.36
N SER A 167 -1.62 0.55 18.62
CA SER A 167 -1.63 -0.67 17.81
C SER A 167 -2.10 -0.35 16.39
N LEU A 168 -1.85 -1.28 15.45
CA LEU A 168 -2.42 -1.17 14.11
C LEU A 168 -3.96 -1.14 14.18
N GLU A 169 -4.54 -2.00 14.99
CA GLU A 169 -6.00 -2.11 15.15
C GLU A 169 -6.61 -0.81 15.67
N ASP A 170 -6.00 -0.19 16.70
CA ASP A 170 -6.43 1.12 17.22
C ASP A 170 -6.28 2.23 16.16
N THR A 171 -5.23 2.13 15.33
CA THR A 171 -4.94 3.12 14.30
C THR A 171 -5.97 3.11 13.17
N ILE A 172 -6.41 1.91 12.73
CA ILE A 172 -7.36 1.78 11.60
C ILE A 172 -8.83 1.82 12.03
N GLY A 173 -9.11 1.57 13.30
CA GLY A 173 -10.45 1.57 13.88
C GLY A 173 -11.25 0.28 13.61
N PRO A 174 -12.30 0.02 14.39
CA PRO A 174 -13.04 -1.25 14.38
C PRO A 174 -13.79 -1.49 13.06
N ASP A 175 -14.31 -0.46 12.43
CA ASP A 175 -15.12 -0.59 11.22
C ASP A 175 -14.26 -1.01 10.01
N VAL A 176 -13.10 -0.39 9.83
CA VAL A 176 -12.16 -0.78 8.76
C VAL A 176 -11.54 -2.14 9.08
N LEU A 177 -11.24 -2.44 10.34
CA LEU A 177 -10.76 -3.75 10.79
C LEU A 177 -11.76 -4.86 10.42
N ALA A 178 -13.05 -4.63 10.61
CA ALA A 178 -14.11 -5.58 10.21
C ALA A 178 -14.09 -5.82 8.68
N ARG A 179 -13.78 -4.80 7.87
CA ARG A 179 -13.66 -4.91 6.42
C ARG A 179 -12.41 -5.70 5.99
N VAL A 180 -11.29 -5.59 6.72
CA VAL A 180 -10.12 -6.46 6.49
C VAL A 180 -10.47 -7.91 6.77
N ARG A 181 -11.07 -8.19 7.94
CA ARG A 181 -11.49 -9.54 8.37
C ARG A 181 -12.52 -10.16 7.43
N ARG A 182 -13.41 -9.34 6.85
CA ARG A 182 -14.36 -9.79 5.82
C ARG A 182 -13.67 -10.41 4.63
N VAL A 183 -12.67 -9.73 4.07
CA VAL A 183 -11.98 -10.19 2.85
C VAL A 183 -11.02 -11.33 3.16
N LEU A 184 -10.25 -11.21 4.25
CA LEU A 184 -9.20 -12.18 4.63
C LEU A 184 -9.69 -13.12 5.75
N HIS A 185 -10.81 -13.81 5.52
CA HIS A 185 -11.46 -14.67 6.50
C HIS A 185 -10.98 -16.12 6.47
N LYS A 186 -10.14 -16.48 5.49
CA LYS A 186 -9.57 -17.82 5.30
C LYS A 186 -8.07 -17.74 5.09
N LYS A 187 -7.41 -18.90 5.14
CA LYS A 187 -6.00 -19.02 4.81
C LYS A 187 -5.78 -18.67 3.33
N VAL A 188 -4.99 -17.61 3.10
CA VAL A 188 -4.68 -17.13 1.75
C VAL A 188 -3.53 -17.92 1.13
N GLU A 189 -3.52 -17.96 -0.21
CA GLU A 189 -2.42 -18.38 -1.05
C GLU A 189 -2.08 -17.29 -2.05
N ILE A 190 -0.81 -17.19 -2.44
CA ILE A 190 -0.37 -16.26 -3.46
C ILE A 190 -0.53 -16.95 -4.82
N ILE A 191 -1.31 -16.33 -5.71
CA ILE A 191 -1.57 -16.87 -7.06
C ILE A 191 -0.87 -16.08 -8.16
N GLY A 192 -0.27 -14.93 -7.85
CA GLY A 192 0.52 -14.14 -8.80
C GLY A 192 1.05 -12.86 -8.19
N ARG A 193 2.11 -12.31 -8.80
CA ARG A 193 2.68 -11.01 -8.46
C ARG A 193 3.02 -10.23 -9.71
N PHE A 194 2.84 -8.92 -9.63
CA PHE A 194 3.23 -7.96 -10.66
C PHE A 194 3.82 -6.71 -10.00
N THR A 195 4.74 -6.06 -10.70
CA THR A 195 5.18 -4.71 -10.38
C THR A 195 4.84 -3.80 -11.54
N GLN A 196 4.14 -2.72 -11.24
CA GLN A 196 3.80 -1.67 -12.18
C GLN A 196 4.57 -0.41 -11.79
N GLN A 197 5.31 0.16 -12.73
CA GLN A 197 5.98 1.44 -12.54
C GLN A 197 5.06 2.55 -13.03
N LEU A 198 4.77 3.52 -12.18
CA LEU A 198 3.86 4.61 -12.47
C LEU A 198 4.61 5.95 -12.48
N PRO A 199 4.42 6.78 -13.55
CA PRO A 199 5.09 8.07 -13.68
C PRO A 199 4.32 9.16 -12.93
N CYS A 200 4.11 8.97 -11.63
CA CYS A 200 3.42 9.92 -10.78
C CYS A 200 3.87 9.83 -9.32
N ASN A 201 3.62 10.90 -8.58
CA ASN A 201 3.81 10.92 -7.13
C ASN A 201 2.91 9.88 -6.45
N TRP A 202 3.42 9.22 -5.42
CA TRP A 202 2.70 8.18 -4.67
C TRP A 202 1.36 8.66 -4.08
N LYS A 203 1.26 9.94 -3.73
CA LYS A 203 0.03 10.54 -3.19
C LYS A 203 -1.08 10.61 -4.23
N LEU A 204 -0.76 10.89 -5.49
CA LEU A 204 -1.73 10.88 -6.59
C LEU A 204 -2.37 9.50 -6.76
N TYR A 205 -1.58 8.44 -6.62
CA TYR A 205 -2.13 7.09 -6.67
C TYR A 205 -2.96 6.75 -5.42
N MET A 206 -2.56 7.23 -4.23
CA MET A 206 -3.36 7.04 -3.01
C MET A 206 -4.68 7.81 -3.05
N GLU A 207 -4.71 8.99 -3.66
CA GLU A 207 -5.97 9.71 -3.94
C GLU A 207 -6.86 8.90 -4.89
N ASN A 208 -6.30 8.40 -5.99
CA ASN A 208 -7.03 7.58 -6.95
C ASN A 208 -7.65 6.33 -6.27
N VAL A 209 -6.89 5.62 -5.43
CA VAL A 209 -7.39 4.46 -4.65
C VAL A 209 -8.58 4.85 -3.75
N ARG A 210 -8.57 6.06 -3.21
CA ARG A 210 -9.59 6.55 -2.28
C ARG A 210 -10.75 7.27 -2.96
N ASP A 211 -10.60 7.61 -4.23
CA ASP A 211 -11.63 8.25 -5.01
C ASP A 211 -12.61 7.22 -5.58
N THR A 212 -13.84 7.23 -5.09
CA THR A 212 -14.92 6.38 -5.61
C THR A 212 -15.66 7.03 -6.78
N TYR A 213 -15.50 8.35 -6.95
CA TYR A 213 -16.21 9.11 -7.95
C TYR A 213 -15.70 8.83 -9.37
N HIS A 214 -14.37 8.73 -9.57
CA HIS A 214 -13.79 8.46 -10.89
C HIS A 214 -14.14 7.06 -11.43
N ALA A 215 -14.29 6.07 -10.54
CA ALA A 215 -14.31 4.66 -10.92
C ALA A 215 -15.34 4.29 -11.98
N SER A 216 -16.51 4.96 -11.98
CA SER A 216 -17.55 4.73 -12.97
C SER A 216 -17.57 5.74 -14.13
N LEU A 217 -16.59 6.61 -14.20
CA LEU A 217 -16.41 7.59 -15.28
C LEU A 217 -15.18 7.28 -16.11
N LEU A 218 -14.05 7.02 -15.47
CA LEU A 218 -12.79 6.65 -16.09
C LEU A 218 -12.85 5.22 -16.66
N HIS A 219 -13.29 4.26 -15.85
CA HIS A 219 -13.30 2.84 -16.22
C HIS A 219 -14.53 2.48 -17.06
N THR A 220 -14.51 2.88 -18.33
CA THR A 220 -15.65 2.66 -19.24
C THR A 220 -16.01 1.18 -19.40
N PHE A 221 -15.05 0.26 -19.30
CA PHE A 221 -15.33 -1.17 -19.29
C PHE A 221 -16.22 -1.57 -18.11
N PHE A 222 -15.89 -1.13 -16.91
CA PHE A 222 -16.66 -1.44 -15.69
C PHE A 222 -18.07 -0.88 -15.76
N THR A 223 -18.20 0.33 -16.27
CA THR A 223 -19.51 1.01 -16.39
C THR A 223 -20.38 0.37 -17.46
N THR A 224 -19.79 0.08 -18.64
CA THR A 224 -20.49 -0.55 -19.78
C THR A 224 -21.04 -1.92 -19.41
N PHE A 225 -20.24 -2.73 -18.75
CA PHE A 225 -20.63 -4.09 -18.34
C PHE A 225 -21.19 -4.17 -16.91
N ARG A 226 -21.55 -3.04 -16.31
CA ARG A 226 -22.25 -2.94 -15.02
C ARG A 226 -21.50 -3.62 -13.84
N ILE A 227 -20.17 -3.64 -13.88
CA ILE A 227 -19.37 -4.12 -12.74
C ILE A 227 -19.45 -3.11 -11.59
N THR A 228 -19.35 -1.81 -11.92
CA THR A 228 -19.57 -0.72 -10.97
C THR A 228 -20.16 0.50 -11.67
N ARG A 229 -21.18 1.10 -11.05
CA ARG A 229 -21.77 2.41 -11.39
C ARG A 229 -22.02 3.16 -10.10
N LEU A 230 -22.03 4.48 -10.12
CA LEU A 230 -22.36 5.30 -8.92
C LEU A 230 -23.79 5.06 -8.42
N SER A 231 -24.68 4.65 -9.32
CA SER A 231 -26.07 4.24 -9.05
C SER A 231 -26.19 2.90 -8.30
N HIS A 232 -25.15 2.05 -8.29
CA HIS A 232 -25.14 0.86 -7.45
C HIS A 232 -24.98 1.30 -5.98
N GLY A 233 -25.68 0.68 -5.07
CA GLY A 233 -25.58 0.96 -3.64
C GLY A 233 -24.16 0.74 -3.11
N GLY A 234 -23.93 1.17 -1.90
CA GLY A 234 -22.64 1.10 -1.20
C GLY A 234 -22.31 2.43 -0.56
N GLY A 235 -21.10 2.57 -0.08
CA GLY A 235 -20.66 3.77 0.63
C GLY A 235 -19.17 3.81 0.86
N VAL A 236 -18.75 4.81 1.62
CA VAL A 236 -17.36 5.06 1.98
C VAL A 236 -17.24 5.17 3.49
N MET A 237 -16.41 4.33 4.08
CA MET A 237 -15.98 4.42 5.47
C MET A 237 -14.64 5.13 5.55
N VAL A 238 -14.48 6.03 6.51
CA VAL A 238 -13.21 6.70 6.79
C VAL A 238 -12.97 6.63 8.30
N SER A 239 -11.77 6.20 8.72
CA SER A 239 -11.40 6.24 10.13
C SER A 239 -11.29 7.69 10.62
N ASP A 240 -11.55 7.93 11.91
CA ASP A 240 -11.59 9.27 12.50
C ASP A 240 -10.31 10.08 12.25
N ASN A 241 -9.16 9.42 12.24
CA ASN A 241 -7.85 10.03 11.95
C ASN A 241 -7.54 10.13 10.45
N GLY A 242 -8.40 9.61 9.56
CA GLY A 242 -8.20 9.57 8.12
C GLY A 242 -7.18 8.52 7.63
N VAL A 243 -6.52 7.79 8.53
CA VAL A 243 -5.48 6.80 8.19
C VAL A 243 -6.02 5.68 7.31
N ALA A 244 -7.23 5.21 7.60
CA ALA A 244 -7.81 4.10 6.87
C ALA A 244 -9.16 4.44 6.23
N HIS A 245 -9.47 3.79 5.13
CA HIS A 245 -10.77 3.86 4.48
C HIS A 245 -11.18 2.51 3.91
N ALA A 246 -12.48 2.34 3.69
CA ALA A 246 -13.02 1.26 2.88
C ALA A 246 -14.21 1.77 2.06
N SER A 247 -14.14 1.62 0.75
CA SER A 247 -15.26 1.85 -0.14
C SER A 247 -15.88 0.53 -0.56
N THR A 248 -17.20 0.50 -0.69
CA THR A 248 -17.95 -0.69 -1.08
C THR A 248 -18.92 -0.38 -2.21
N THR A 249 -19.10 -1.33 -3.11
CA THR A 249 -20.16 -1.35 -4.12
C THR A 249 -20.98 -2.60 -3.91
N LEU A 250 -22.31 -2.45 -3.88
CA LEU A 250 -23.22 -3.58 -3.85
C LEU A 250 -23.41 -4.17 -5.26
N ALA A 251 -23.88 -5.38 -5.33
CA ALA A 251 -24.28 -5.99 -6.59
C ALA A 251 -25.29 -5.09 -7.34
N PRO A 252 -25.28 -5.08 -8.69
CA PRO A 252 -26.20 -4.27 -9.47
C PRO A 252 -27.65 -4.57 -9.10
N PRO A 253 -28.53 -3.56 -9.00
CA PRO A 253 -29.96 -3.79 -8.83
C PRO A 253 -30.55 -4.48 -10.08
N GLU A 254 -31.65 -5.19 -9.89
CA GLU A 254 -32.38 -5.82 -11.00
C GLU A 254 -33.07 -4.80 -11.93
N GLU A 255 -33.40 -3.62 -11.37
CA GLU A 255 -34.08 -2.56 -12.12
C GLU A 255 -33.16 -1.88 -13.15
N PRO A 256 -33.74 -1.38 -14.27
CA PRO A 256 -32.97 -0.65 -15.26
C PRO A 256 -32.36 0.63 -14.67
N ASP A 257 -31.06 0.81 -14.85
CA ASP A 257 -30.34 2.01 -14.43
C ASP A 257 -30.31 3.05 -15.56
N THR A 258 -31.10 4.12 -15.43
CA THR A 258 -31.17 5.22 -16.39
C THR A 258 -30.17 6.35 -16.11
N SER A 259 -29.43 6.30 -15.00
CA SER A 259 -28.49 7.36 -14.58
C SER A 259 -27.36 7.58 -15.57
N TYR A 260 -27.07 6.61 -16.41
CA TYR A 260 -26.01 6.64 -17.42
C TYR A 260 -26.54 6.81 -18.86
N ALA A 261 -27.84 7.04 -19.02
CA ALA A 261 -28.46 7.22 -20.33
C ALA A 261 -27.78 8.33 -21.14
N GLY A 262 -27.39 8.03 -22.38
CA GLY A 262 -26.68 8.96 -23.25
C GLY A 262 -25.17 9.11 -22.97
N MET A 263 -24.63 8.48 -21.95
CA MET A 263 -23.17 8.42 -21.73
C MET A 263 -22.51 7.45 -22.72
N ARG A 264 -21.23 7.69 -23.04
CA ARG A 264 -20.42 6.83 -23.92
C ARG A 264 -20.41 5.35 -23.48
N SER A 265 -20.46 5.10 -22.19
CA SER A 265 -20.48 3.77 -21.58
C SER A 265 -21.85 3.08 -21.63
N ASP A 266 -22.92 3.80 -21.96
CA ASP A 266 -24.27 3.26 -22.06
C ASP A 266 -24.59 2.90 -23.52
N ASN A 267 -23.94 1.82 -24.01
CA ASN A 267 -24.05 1.35 -25.38
C ASN A 267 -24.44 -0.13 -25.42
N GLU A 268 -25.70 -0.37 -25.73
CA GLU A 268 -26.24 -1.74 -25.84
C GLU A 268 -25.60 -2.60 -26.97
N GLY A 269 -24.91 -1.96 -27.91
CA GLY A 269 -24.17 -2.65 -28.98
C GLY A 269 -22.89 -3.34 -28.52
N PHE A 270 -22.33 -2.96 -27.38
CA PHE A 270 -21.12 -3.57 -26.88
C PHE A 270 -21.36 -4.99 -26.38
N ARG A 271 -20.54 -5.92 -26.86
CA ARG A 271 -20.55 -7.33 -26.45
C ARG A 271 -19.15 -7.81 -26.21
N LEU A 272 -18.99 -8.64 -25.19
CA LEU A 272 -17.73 -9.34 -24.94
C LEU A 272 -17.65 -10.59 -25.83
N HIS A 273 -16.52 -10.79 -26.48
CA HIS A 273 -16.25 -12.03 -27.21
C HIS A 273 -16.23 -13.23 -26.24
N ASP A 274 -15.63 -13.04 -25.06
CA ASP A 274 -15.67 -14.02 -23.96
C ASP A 274 -16.34 -13.41 -22.72
N PRO A 275 -17.64 -13.64 -22.49
CA PRO A 275 -18.38 -13.13 -21.36
C PRO A 275 -17.98 -13.80 -20.02
N SER A 276 -17.13 -14.83 -20.03
CA SER A 276 -16.71 -15.52 -18.81
C SER A 276 -15.89 -14.65 -17.85
N PHE A 277 -15.36 -13.52 -18.31
CA PHE A 277 -14.78 -12.48 -17.44
C PHE A 277 -15.78 -11.91 -16.44
N MET A 278 -17.05 -11.87 -16.79
CA MET A 278 -18.13 -11.32 -15.98
C MET A 278 -18.73 -12.33 -15.00
N ARG A 279 -18.39 -13.61 -15.14
CA ARG A 279 -18.89 -14.64 -14.22
C ARG A 279 -18.30 -14.45 -12.84
N SER A 280 -19.15 -14.49 -11.83
CA SER A 280 -18.74 -14.46 -10.43
C SER A 280 -19.55 -15.46 -9.63
N VAL A 281 -19.02 -15.89 -8.50
CA VAL A 281 -19.70 -16.70 -7.50
C VAL A 281 -19.77 -15.93 -6.19
N ARG A 282 -20.85 -16.13 -5.43
CA ARG A 282 -20.99 -15.50 -4.11
C ARG A 282 -20.07 -16.21 -3.11
N GLU A 283 -19.09 -15.50 -2.60
CA GLU A 283 -18.12 -16.00 -1.60
C GLU A 283 -18.38 -15.43 -0.22
N PHE A 284 -18.95 -14.25 -0.13
CA PHE A 284 -19.19 -13.53 1.12
C PHE A 284 -20.67 -13.59 1.50
N SER A 285 -20.96 -13.43 2.79
CA SER A 285 -22.33 -13.50 3.30
C SER A 285 -23.17 -12.25 3.02
N ASP A 286 -22.57 -11.22 2.46
CA ASP A 286 -23.18 -9.94 2.09
C ASP A 286 -23.27 -9.79 0.55
N ASP A 287 -23.84 -8.67 0.09
CA ASP A 287 -24.05 -8.36 -1.32
C ASP A 287 -22.97 -7.42 -1.89
N ILE A 288 -21.83 -7.26 -1.20
CA ILE A 288 -20.73 -6.44 -1.67
C ILE A 288 -19.98 -7.15 -2.79
N SER A 289 -20.10 -6.61 -4.00
CA SER A 289 -19.43 -7.10 -5.20
C SER A 289 -18.02 -6.51 -5.38
N LEU A 290 -17.76 -5.32 -4.82
CA LEU A 290 -16.47 -4.64 -4.87
C LEU A 290 -16.18 -3.96 -3.55
N GLN A 291 -14.96 -4.15 -3.04
CA GLN A 291 -14.42 -3.44 -1.90
C GLN A 291 -12.98 -3.00 -2.17
N ILE A 292 -12.71 -1.71 -2.02
CA ILE A 292 -11.35 -1.16 -1.99
C ILE A 292 -11.12 -0.57 -0.61
N LEU A 293 -10.08 -1.06 0.06
CA LEU A 293 -9.67 -0.61 1.38
C LEU A 293 -8.23 -0.14 1.32
N SER A 294 -7.90 0.97 1.95
CA SER A 294 -6.50 1.39 2.10
C SER A 294 -6.16 1.72 3.54
N ILE A 295 -4.88 1.51 3.87
CA ILE A 295 -4.24 1.97 5.11
C ILE A 295 -3.07 2.85 4.71
N PHE A 296 -3.06 4.07 5.23
CA PHE A 296 -1.97 5.04 5.05
C PHE A 296 -0.64 4.47 5.59
N PRO A 297 0.50 4.70 4.95
CA PRO A 297 0.62 5.53 3.74
C PRO A 297 0.40 4.77 2.43
N GLY A 298 0.63 3.47 2.33
CA GLY A 298 0.76 2.82 1.03
C GLY A 298 0.26 1.38 0.95
N PHE A 299 -0.72 0.97 1.75
CA PHE A 299 -1.32 -0.36 1.66
C PHE A 299 -2.72 -0.29 1.07
N VAL A 300 -3.05 -1.25 0.19
CA VAL A 300 -4.39 -1.43 -0.36
C VAL A 300 -4.79 -2.90 -0.32
N LEU A 301 -6.00 -3.18 0.16
CA LEU A 301 -6.67 -4.47 0.04
C LEU A 301 -7.85 -4.34 -0.89
N GLN A 302 -7.88 -5.15 -1.93
CA GLN A 302 -8.88 -5.13 -2.98
C GLN A 302 -9.65 -6.44 -3.05
N GLN A 303 -10.97 -6.33 -3.20
CA GLN A 303 -11.84 -7.37 -3.71
C GLN A 303 -12.67 -6.79 -4.86
N ILE A 304 -12.59 -7.37 -6.05
CA ILE A 304 -13.44 -7.06 -7.20
C ILE A 304 -14.01 -8.37 -7.71
N ASN A 305 -15.31 -8.58 -7.53
CA ASN A 305 -15.94 -9.88 -7.69
C ASN A 305 -15.17 -10.96 -6.90
N ASN A 306 -14.58 -11.95 -7.57
CA ASN A 306 -13.77 -13.00 -6.94
C ASN A 306 -12.27 -12.71 -6.99
N ALA A 307 -11.81 -11.66 -7.68
CA ALA A 307 -10.40 -11.26 -7.67
C ALA A 307 -10.03 -10.59 -6.35
N LEU A 308 -9.04 -11.14 -5.67
CA LEU A 308 -8.49 -10.62 -4.42
C LEU A 308 -7.04 -10.18 -4.64
N ALA A 309 -6.67 -9.02 -4.14
CA ALA A 309 -5.30 -8.55 -4.22
C ALA A 309 -4.92 -7.66 -3.03
N VAL A 310 -3.65 -7.67 -2.68
CA VAL A 310 -3.02 -6.61 -1.91
C VAL A 310 -2.08 -5.82 -2.80
N ARG A 311 -1.98 -4.51 -2.55
CA ARG A 311 -1.08 -3.62 -3.25
C ARG A 311 -0.20 -2.88 -2.24
N GLN A 312 1.08 -2.77 -2.56
CA GLN A 312 2.03 -1.96 -1.81
C GLN A 312 2.53 -0.84 -2.72
N ILE A 313 2.45 0.38 -2.23
CA ILE A 313 2.90 1.58 -2.92
C ILE A 313 4.28 1.94 -2.38
N VAL A 314 5.27 2.04 -3.28
CA VAL A 314 6.67 2.36 -2.94
C VAL A 314 7.10 3.57 -3.74
N PRO A 315 7.28 4.75 -3.11
CA PRO A 315 7.83 5.92 -3.78
C PRO A 315 9.23 5.66 -4.34
N ARG A 316 9.50 6.18 -5.55
CA ARG A 316 10.82 6.13 -6.20
C ARG A 316 11.39 7.52 -6.48
N GLY A 317 10.72 8.54 -6.01
CA GLY A 317 11.05 9.93 -6.20
C GLY A 317 9.80 10.78 -6.03
N VAL A 318 9.88 12.03 -6.46
CA VAL A 318 8.75 12.97 -6.42
C VAL A 318 7.72 12.71 -7.52
N ASP A 319 8.10 12.05 -8.60
CA ASP A 319 7.32 11.90 -9.83
C ASP A 319 7.20 10.45 -10.31
N SER A 320 7.63 9.50 -9.50
CA SER A 320 7.57 8.08 -9.85
C SER A 320 7.39 7.19 -8.62
N MET A 321 6.76 6.04 -8.85
CA MET A 321 6.53 5.02 -7.83
C MET A 321 6.47 3.62 -8.43
N ASP A 322 6.76 2.61 -7.61
CA ASP A 322 6.44 1.22 -7.89
C ASP A 322 5.16 0.83 -7.17
N LEU A 323 4.30 0.12 -7.86
CA LEU A 323 3.10 -0.50 -7.33
C LEU A 323 3.24 -2.01 -7.40
N HIS A 324 3.45 -2.62 -6.24
CA HIS A 324 3.55 -4.08 -6.14
C HIS A 324 2.18 -4.69 -5.91
N TRP A 325 1.78 -5.57 -6.81
CA TRP A 325 0.56 -6.35 -6.74
C TRP A 325 0.85 -7.76 -6.27
N THR A 326 0.09 -8.24 -5.30
CA THR A 326 0.05 -9.66 -4.93
C THR A 326 -1.39 -10.13 -5.01
N TYR A 327 -1.67 -11.01 -5.97
CA TYR A 327 -2.98 -11.64 -6.13
C TYR A 327 -3.11 -12.82 -5.20
N LEU A 328 -4.30 -12.94 -4.61
CA LEU A 328 -4.61 -13.93 -3.59
C LEU A 328 -5.72 -14.87 -4.07
N GLY A 329 -5.60 -16.12 -3.66
CA GLY A 329 -6.67 -17.10 -3.58
C GLY A 329 -6.78 -17.62 -2.16
N PHE A 330 -7.71 -18.53 -1.92
CA PHE A 330 -7.78 -19.26 -0.67
C PHE A 330 -7.25 -20.68 -0.83
N ALA A 331 -6.72 -21.24 0.25
CA ALA A 331 -6.14 -22.60 0.23
C ALA A 331 -7.17 -23.68 -0.12
N ASP A 332 -8.46 -23.40 0.10
CA ASP A 332 -9.60 -24.26 -0.20
C ASP A 332 -10.34 -23.91 -1.49
N ASP A 333 -9.77 -23.04 -2.34
CA ASP A 333 -10.34 -22.73 -3.66
C ASP A 333 -10.44 -23.99 -4.52
N THR A 334 -11.61 -24.20 -5.13
CA THR A 334 -11.73 -25.20 -6.20
C THR A 334 -10.91 -24.78 -7.43
N PRO A 335 -10.50 -25.73 -8.31
CA PRO A 335 -9.81 -25.38 -9.55
C PRO A 335 -10.56 -24.35 -10.40
N GLU A 336 -11.89 -24.43 -10.44
CA GLU A 336 -12.76 -23.52 -11.20
C GLU A 336 -12.73 -22.11 -10.60
N LEU A 337 -12.81 -21.99 -9.26
CA LEU A 337 -12.75 -20.69 -8.58
C LEU A 337 -11.37 -20.07 -8.74
N ARG A 338 -10.30 -20.85 -8.63
CA ARG A 338 -8.93 -20.38 -8.87
C ARG A 338 -8.75 -19.87 -10.30
N ALA A 339 -9.24 -20.59 -11.31
CA ALA A 339 -9.21 -20.15 -12.70
C ALA A 339 -10.00 -18.84 -12.90
N MET A 340 -11.15 -18.70 -12.22
CA MET A 340 -11.95 -17.47 -12.23
C MET A 340 -11.18 -16.29 -11.63
N ARG A 341 -10.53 -16.46 -10.46
CA ARG A 341 -9.68 -15.42 -9.85
C ARG A 341 -8.57 -14.95 -10.78
N LEU A 342 -7.86 -15.88 -11.41
CA LEU A 342 -6.78 -15.57 -12.37
C LEU A 342 -7.31 -14.81 -13.59
N LYS A 343 -8.49 -15.19 -14.11
CA LYS A 343 -9.12 -14.48 -15.22
C LYS A 343 -9.51 -13.05 -14.83
N GLN A 344 -10.15 -12.89 -13.69
CA GLN A 344 -10.56 -11.56 -13.17
C GLN A 344 -9.35 -10.71 -12.72
N ALA A 345 -8.24 -11.32 -12.31
CA ALA A 345 -7.00 -10.60 -12.04
C ALA A 345 -6.48 -9.87 -13.29
N ASN A 346 -6.62 -10.49 -14.48
CA ASN A 346 -6.30 -9.83 -15.74
C ASN A 346 -7.27 -8.69 -16.11
N LEU A 347 -8.49 -8.70 -15.58
CA LEU A 347 -9.43 -7.59 -15.76
C LEU A 347 -9.05 -6.37 -14.91
N ALA A 348 -8.74 -6.59 -13.64
CA ALA A 348 -8.57 -5.53 -12.66
C ALA A 348 -7.12 -5.07 -12.46
N GLY A 349 -6.14 -5.88 -12.86
CA GLY A 349 -4.74 -5.67 -12.56
C GLY A 349 -3.98 -4.80 -13.58
N PRO A 350 -2.65 -4.70 -13.43
CA PRO A 350 -1.81 -3.82 -14.25
C PRO A 350 -1.82 -4.14 -15.74
N ALA A 351 -2.07 -5.39 -16.11
CA ALA A 351 -2.27 -5.81 -17.50
C ALA A 351 -3.74 -5.74 -17.94
N GLY A 352 -4.64 -5.30 -17.05
CA GLY A 352 -6.07 -5.23 -17.28
C GLY A 352 -6.57 -3.84 -17.67
N TYR A 353 -7.87 -3.74 -17.86
CA TYR A 353 -8.52 -2.52 -18.33
C TYR A 353 -8.60 -1.40 -17.27
N VAL A 354 -8.41 -1.70 -15.98
CA VAL A 354 -8.63 -0.75 -14.89
C VAL A 354 -7.33 -0.10 -14.45
N SER A 355 -6.37 -0.86 -13.99
CA SER A 355 -5.16 -0.27 -13.42
C SER A 355 -4.25 0.41 -14.45
N MET A 356 -4.36 0.07 -15.74
CA MET A 356 -3.69 0.84 -16.80
C MET A 356 -4.25 2.27 -16.91
N GLU A 357 -5.57 2.43 -16.81
CA GLU A 357 -6.23 3.75 -16.86
C GLU A 357 -5.83 4.59 -15.66
N ASP A 358 -5.81 4.01 -14.45
CA ASP A 358 -5.35 4.66 -13.21
C ASP A 358 -3.89 5.14 -13.32
N GLY A 359 -3.02 4.29 -13.81
CA GLY A 359 -1.62 4.62 -14.01
C GLY A 359 -1.41 5.73 -15.04
N ALA A 360 -2.19 5.71 -16.13
CA ALA A 360 -2.13 6.75 -17.15
C ALA A 360 -2.61 8.10 -16.61
N VAL A 361 -3.74 8.11 -15.88
CA VAL A 361 -4.33 9.33 -15.31
C VAL A 361 -3.42 9.98 -14.25
N GLY A 362 -2.79 9.17 -13.41
CA GLY A 362 -1.78 9.67 -12.46
C GLY A 362 -0.65 10.42 -13.17
N GLY A 363 -0.13 9.86 -14.29
CA GLY A 363 0.86 10.52 -15.12
C GLY A 363 0.35 11.77 -15.84
N PHE A 364 -0.94 11.83 -16.20
CA PHE A 364 -1.53 13.05 -16.77
C PHE A 364 -1.58 14.18 -15.75
N VAL A 365 -2.01 13.88 -14.52
CA VAL A 365 -2.04 14.86 -13.42
C VAL A 365 -0.62 15.34 -13.12
N GLN A 366 0.34 14.44 -12.94
CA GLN A 366 1.75 14.79 -12.66
C GLN A 366 2.33 15.77 -13.68
N ARG A 367 2.03 15.56 -14.97
CA ARG A 367 2.45 16.49 -16.05
C ARG A 367 1.64 17.78 -16.07
N GLY A 368 0.33 17.69 -15.83
CA GLY A 368 -0.57 18.85 -15.85
C GLY A 368 -0.23 19.90 -14.80
N ILE A 369 0.19 19.45 -13.60
CA ILE A 369 0.56 20.35 -12.49
C ILE A 369 2.00 20.87 -12.61
N GLY A 370 2.72 20.54 -13.69
CA GLY A 370 4.16 20.74 -13.85
C GLY A 370 4.69 22.16 -13.68
N ALA A 371 3.87 23.20 -13.81
CA ALA A 371 4.24 24.61 -13.65
C ALA A 371 3.25 25.40 -12.74
N ALA A 372 2.44 24.70 -11.93
CA ALA A 372 1.32 25.29 -11.20
C ALA A 372 1.54 25.31 -9.67
N ASP A 373 2.73 25.73 -9.21
CA ASP A 373 3.11 25.66 -7.78
C ASP A 373 2.22 26.51 -6.86
N SER A 374 1.62 27.58 -7.38
CA SER A 374 0.70 28.46 -6.61
C SER A 374 -0.75 28.00 -6.63
N GLU A 375 -1.07 26.90 -7.32
CA GLU A 375 -2.42 26.42 -7.50
C GLU A 375 -2.69 25.19 -6.61
N ALA A 376 -3.98 24.82 -6.52
CA ALA A 376 -4.45 23.70 -5.73
C ALA A 376 -5.57 22.94 -6.44
N SER A 377 -5.64 21.64 -6.24
CA SER A 377 -6.79 20.84 -6.64
C SER A 377 -8.01 21.16 -5.79
N ILE A 378 -9.19 20.86 -6.34
CA ILE A 378 -10.49 21.01 -5.69
C ILE A 378 -11.01 19.63 -5.34
N VAL A 379 -11.26 19.38 -4.05
CA VAL A 379 -11.71 18.08 -3.52
C VAL A 379 -13.00 18.31 -2.71
N GLU A 380 -14.08 18.66 -3.41
CA GLU A 380 -15.35 19.11 -2.81
C GLU A 380 -16.54 18.17 -3.06
N MET A 381 -16.38 17.14 -3.88
CA MET A 381 -17.49 16.21 -4.13
C MET A 381 -17.97 15.59 -2.82
N GLY A 382 -19.28 15.74 -2.55
CA GLY A 382 -19.91 15.25 -1.31
C GLY A 382 -19.63 16.10 -0.07
N GLY A 383 -19.11 17.35 -0.22
CA GLY A 383 -18.93 18.31 0.89
C GLY A 383 -17.49 18.55 1.30
N ALA A 384 -17.28 19.03 2.55
CA ALA A 384 -15.98 19.52 3.04
C ALA A 384 -15.34 18.62 4.11
N THR A 385 -16.08 17.67 4.68
CA THR A 385 -15.61 16.79 5.76
C THR A 385 -15.01 15.48 5.22
N ALA A 386 -14.32 14.74 6.09
CA ALA A 386 -13.78 13.42 5.81
C ALA A 386 -14.62 12.31 6.48
N ASP A 387 -15.91 12.54 6.66
CA ASP A 387 -16.78 11.63 7.39
C ASP A 387 -17.20 10.42 6.53
N THR A 388 -17.53 9.33 7.21
CA THR A 388 -18.18 8.16 6.60
C THR A 388 -19.51 8.56 5.97
N THR A 389 -19.80 8.01 4.79
CA THR A 389 -21.03 8.31 4.04
C THR A 389 -21.57 7.08 3.33
N ASP A 390 -22.88 7.05 3.10
CA ASP A 390 -23.62 6.01 2.38
C ASP A 390 -23.69 6.22 0.87
N THR A 391 -22.96 7.22 0.34
CA THR A 391 -22.85 7.47 -1.09
C THR A 391 -21.40 7.31 -1.56
N ARG A 392 -21.25 6.95 -2.85
CA ARG A 392 -19.96 6.87 -3.53
C ARG A 392 -19.67 8.09 -4.41
N ALA A 393 -20.64 8.99 -4.60
CA ALA A 393 -20.47 10.29 -5.24
C ALA A 393 -19.85 11.28 -4.24
N THR A 394 -18.63 10.98 -3.80
CA THR A 394 -17.94 11.71 -2.72
C THR A 394 -16.42 11.58 -2.85
N GLU A 395 -15.70 12.58 -2.32
CA GLU A 395 -14.26 12.58 -2.11
C GLU A 395 -13.90 12.59 -0.60
N ALA A 396 -14.82 12.17 0.26
CA ALA A 396 -14.60 12.15 1.71
C ALA A 396 -13.37 11.34 2.12
N SER A 397 -13.12 10.20 1.47
CA SER A 397 -11.93 9.36 1.70
C SER A 397 -10.63 10.00 1.21
N VAL A 398 -10.67 10.79 0.13
CA VAL A 398 -9.52 11.59 -0.34
C VAL A 398 -9.20 12.68 0.68
N ARG A 399 -10.22 13.39 1.18
CA ARG A 399 -10.04 14.35 2.30
C ARG A 399 -9.52 13.68 3.57
N GLY A 400 -9.93 12.43 3.84
CA GLY A 400 -9.38 11.60 4.92
C GLY A 400 -7.89 11.33 4.77
N PHE A 401 -7.44 11.00 3.55
CA PHE A 401 -6.01 10.84 3.25
C PHE A 401 -5.22 12.11 3.59
N TRP A 402 -5.69 13.26 3.15
CA TRP A 402 -5.03 14.54 3.40
C TRP A 402 -5.08 14.96 4.88
N LYS A 403 -6.14 14.60 5.60
CA LYS A 403 -6.19 14.76 7.06
C LYS A 403 -5.07 13.97 7.75
N ALA A 404 -4.88 12.70 7.37
CA ALA A 404 -3.82 11.86 7.92
C ALA A 404 -2.42 12.37 7.52
N TRP A 405 -2.21 12.70 6.25
CA TRP A 405 -0.95 13.22 5.74
C TRP A 405 -0.54 14.50 6.46
N ARG A 406 -1.47 15.47 6.57
CA ARG A 406 -1.20 16.74 7.28
C ARG A 406 -0.83 16.53 8.74
N ALA A 407 -1.57 15.67 9.44
CA ALA A 407 -1.28 15.34 10.83
C ALA A 407 0.15 14.78 11.01
N GLN A 408 0.58 13.89 10.10
CA GLN A 408 1.94 13.33 10.13
C GLN A 408 3.01 14.37 9.76
N MET A 409 2.69 15.28 8.84
CA MET A 409 3.60 16.34 8.42
C MET A 409 3.65 17.53 9.39
N GLY A 410 2.74 17.59 10.39
CA GLY A 410 2.67 18.68 11.37
C GLY A 410 2.06 19.97 10.80
N LEU A 411 1.06 19.84 9.90
CA LEU A 411 0.36 20.95 9.23
C LEU A 411 -1.08 21.09 9.73
#